data_0e056eaf04c3e05ca681602e596d1b20
#
_entry.id   0e056eaf04c3e05ca681602e596d1b20
#
_cell.length_a   1.000
_cell.length_b   1.000
_cell.length_c   1.000
_cell.angle_alpha   90.00
_cell.angle_beta   90.00
_cell.angle_gamma   90.00
#
_symmetry.space_group_name_H-M   'P 1'
#
loop_
_entity.id
_entity.type
_entity.pdbx_description
1 polymer ?
#
loop_
_entity_poly.entity_id
_entity_poly.type
_entity_poly.pdbx_seq_one_letter_code
_entity_poly.pdbx_strand_id
1 'polypeptide(L)'
;MFSFNRKNYTDNIAQTPKEYWNGLHQATIDTIWRDTTQIYNIKEQDALPFTDKYTEYEAWVATVSDDLINYSKVYSDFVRLSFRDLDHKQNYKGQYYKMALDGEHEEYYICYDRMNKTTLTADFKVVRCNNVLTWIDEYGNIIKQPCYLGTDVTSTNNLIGKDGIVPNARLIILIQANDFTKSIVKNQRFMFEHSTAFKVEEVNNYMQEQGTDGQVTCIKIYINYSAITPNDNIELNICDYYDADYTIKINQENNIKQVTGFTGTLTATVKNIDTVVEDLQVNWYSSDNTVVKIDENGNYEIVGDIAGNKAVVTCCLDVNKNVKDTIEIEVVSSVVTNKVIVVNPDNIQLLKERDKINFVCNVYNEGEVQPDMVTCVGSGVPDNCYTLTTQPNGYKLIIHKKYNKPLVLTFSASDCADYIMSIKLIGLL
;
A
#
# COMPACT_ATOMS: atom_id res chain seq x y z
N MET A 1 57.43 -19.09 -21.52
CA MET A 1 57.73 -17.73 -21.03
C MET A 1 56.98 -16.75 -21.92
N PHE A 2 55.81 -16.28 -21.48
CA PHE A 2 54.99 -15.33 -22.27
C PHE A 2 55.68 -13.96 -22.22
N SER A 3 56.16 -13.45 -23.34
CA SER A 3 56.67 -12.09 -23.43
C SER A 3 55.50 -11.11 -23.34
N PHE A 4 55.44 -10.36 -22.28
CA PHE A 4 54.48 -9.29 -22.07
C PHE A 4 54.74 -8.19 -23.08
N ASN A 5 53.88 -8.03 -24.06
CA ASN A 5 54.04 -7.01 -25.07
C ASN A 5 53.61 -5.65 -24.51
N ARG A 6 54.57 -4.89 -24.01
CA ARG A 6 54.41 -3.56 -23.41
C ARG A 6 53.68 -2.57 -24.34
N LYS A 7 53.70 -2.80 -25.63
CA LYS A 7 53.08 -1.94 -26.64
C LYS A 7 51.56 -1.97 -26.59
N ASN A 8 50.94 -3.15 -26.30
CA ASN A 8 49.49 -3.26 -26.14
C ASN A 8 48.97 -2.64 -24.86
N TYR A 9 49.86 -2.40 -23.89
CA TYR A 9 49.51 -1.77 -22.62
C TYR A 9 49.47 -0.24 -22.71
N THR A 10 50.22 0.35 -23.63
CA THR A 10 50.30 1.82 -23.79
C THR A 10 49.28 2.36 -24.79
N ASP A 11 48.75 1.54 -25.68
CA ASP A 11 47.80 1.98 -26.70
C ASP A 11 46.34 2.06 -26.17
N ASN A 12 46.05 1.45 -25.01
CA ASN A 12 44.79 1.58 -24.27
C ASN A 12 44.97 2.47 -23.03
N ILE A 13 45.31 3.73 -23.25
CA ILE A 13 45.61 4.73 -22.20
C ILE A 13 44.42 5.03 -21.26
N ALA A 14 43.21 4.50 -21.54
CA ALA A 14 42.00 4.75 -20.75
C ALA A 14 41.70 3.69 -19.67
N GLN A 15 42.41 2.56 -19.63
CA GLN A 15 42.14 1.48 -18.69
C GLN A 15 43.22 1.33 -17.63
N THR A 16 42.81 1.25 -16.37
CA THR A 16 43.69 0.86 -15.27
C THR A 16 44.13 -0.61 -15.42
N PRO A 17 45.26 -1.04 -14.87
CA PRO A 17 45.66 -2.46 -14.86
C PRO A 17 44.55 -3.38 -14.30
N LYS A 18 43.77 -2.89 -13.35
CA LYS A 18 42.63 -3.61 -12.77
C LYS A 18 41.52 -3.83 -13.80
N GLU A 19 41.17 -2.82 -14.57
CA GLU A 19 40.15 -2.90 -15.62
C GLU A 19 40.56 -3.84 -16.74
N TYR A 20 41.85 -3.80 -17.15
CA TYR A 20 42.39 -4.72 -18.12
C TYR A 20 42.27 -6.18 -17.66
N TRP A 21 42.69 -6.48 -16.42
CA TRP A 21 42.60 -7.83 -15.88
C TRP A 21 41.14 -8.29 -15.69
N ASN A 22 40.27 -7.42 -15.26
CA ASN A 22 38.84 -7.74 -15.17
C ASN A 22 38.24 -8.04 -16.55
N GLY A 23 38.59 -7.29 -17.57
CA GLY A 23 38.18 -7.55 -18.96
C GLY A 23 38.69 -8.90 -19.50
N LEU A 24 39.95 -9.28 -19.18
CA LEU A 24 40.50 -10.57 -19.55
C LEU A 24 39.79 -11.73 -18.84
N HIS A 25 39.47 -11.58 -17.55
CA HIS A 25 38.70 -12.55 -16.79
C HIS A 25 37.28 -12.69 -17.33
N GLN A 26 36.61 -11.58 -17.65
CA GLN A 26 35.30 -11.61 -18.26
C GLN A 26 35.31 -12.34 -19.61
N ALA A 27 36.28 -12.07 -20.47
CA ALA A 27 36.41 -12.75 -21.74
C ALA A 27 36.66 -14.27 -21.60
N THR A 28 37.37 -14.67 -20.53
CA THR A 28 37.57 -16.09 -20.20
C THR A 28 36.27 -16.74 -19.78
N ILE A 29 35.48 -16.08 -18.92
CA ILE A 29 34.18 -16.55 -18.48
C ILE A 29 33.23 -16.64 -19.69
N ASP A 30 33.18 -15.64 -20.54
CA ASP A 30 32.36 -15.64 -21.75
C ASP A 30 32.68 -16.80 -22.70
N THR A 31 33.93 -17.21 -22.72
CA THR A 31 34.37 -18.38 -23.51
C THR A 31 33.88 -19.68 -22.88
N ILE A 32 34.05 -19.85 -21.57
CA ILE A 32 33.58 -21.04 -20.82
C ILE A 32 32.06 -21.12 -20.88
N TRP A 33 31.36 -19.99 -20.85
CA TRP A 33 29.89 -19.95 -20.85
C TRP A 33 29.27 -20.57 -22.10
N ARG A 34 29.93 -20.44 -23.25
CA ARG A 34 29.46 -21.04 -24.50
C ARG A 34 29.47 -22.57 -24.50
N ASP A 35 30.36 -23.15 -23.70
CA ASP A 35 30.60 -24.60 -23.67
C ASP A 35 29.88 -25.30 -22.48
N THR A 36 29.20 -24.51 -21.62
CA THR A 36 28.56 -25.00 -20.41
C THR A 36 27.08 -25.31 -20.66
N THR A 37 26.64 -26.51 -20.26
CA THR A 37 25.24 -26.97 -20.40
C THR A 37 24.37 -26.72 -19.18
N GLN A 38 24.94 -26.28 -18.05
CA GLN A 38 24.23 -26.06 -16.79
C GLN A 38 23.91 -24.58 -16.54
N ILE A 39 23.49 -23.89 -17.59
CA ILE A 39 23.06 -22.51 -17.49
C ILE A 39 21.56 -22.46 -17.36
N TYR A 40 21.09 -21.72 -16.37
CA TYR A 40 19.68 -21.55 -16.06
C TYR A 40 19.35 -20.07 -16.05
N ASN A 41 18.13 -19.74 -16.50
CA ASN A 41 17.54 -18.42 -16.25
C ASN A 41 17.05 -18.39 -14.81
N ILE A 42 17.57 -17.48 -14.04
CA ILE A 42 17.17 -17.28 -12.65
C ILE A 42 16.54 -15.91 -12.47
N LYS A 43 15.60 -15.82 -11.55
CA LYS A 43 14.92 -14.58 -11.19
C LYS A 43 15.45 -14.13 -9.84
N GLU A 44 16.19 -13.03 -9.82
CA GLU A 44 16.61 -12.37 -8.60
C GLU A 44 15.47 -11.49 -8.09
N GLN A 45 15.05 -11.67 -6.85
CA GLN A 45 13.95 -10.94 -6.26
C GLN A 45 14.39 -9.50 -5.92
N ASP A 46 13.75 -8.50 -6.52
CA ASP A 46 14.09 -7.07 -6.32
C ASP A 46 13.45 -6.49 -5.06
N ALA A 47 12.39 -7.13 -4.55
CA ALA A 47 11.58 -6.67 -3.44
C ALA A 47 11.25 -7.82 -2.49
N LEU A 48 10.17 -7.69 -1.72
CA LEU A 48 9.66 -8.75 -0.86
C LEU A 48 9.30 -10.00 -1.66
N PRO A 49 9.47 -11.21 -1.09
CA PRO A 49 9.11 -12.45 -1.75
C PRO A 49 7.60 -12.51 -2.05
N PHE A 50 7.22 -13.38 -2.99
CA PHE A 50 5.85 -13.52 -3.50
C PHE A 50 5.31 -12.28 -4.22
N THR A 51 6.18 -11.40 -4.70
CA THR A 51 5.86 -10.31 -5.60
C THR A 51 6.36 -10.61 -7.01
N ASP A 52 5.78 -9.96 -8.02
CA ASP A 52 6.21 -10.10 -9.43
C ASP A 52 7.39 -9.18 -9.78
N LYS A 53 8.05 -8.60 -8.77
CA LYS A 53 9.22 -7.72 -8.95
C LYS A 53 10.50 -8.53 -8.86
N TYR A 54 11.08 -8.82 -10.00
CA TYR A 54 12.34 -9.56 -10.12
C TYR A 54 13.12 -9.11 -11.36
N THR A 55 14.43 -9.37 -11.33
CA THR A 55 15.32 -9.18 -12.47
C THR A 55 15.83 -10.54 -12.93
N GLU A 56 15.82 -10.80 -14.24
CA GLU A 56 16.27 -12.08 -14.81
C GLU A 56 17.75 -12.03 -15.13
N TYR A 57 18.44 -13.12 -14.77
CA TYR A 57 19.86 -13.32 -15.05
C TYR A 57 20.12 -14.75 -15.53
N GLU A 58 21.17 -14.91 -16.31
CA GLU A 58 21.73 -16.22 -16.58
C GLU A 58 22.77 -16.57 -15.52
N ALA A 59 22.67 -17.74 -14.92
CA ALA A 59 23.65 -18.25 -13.99
C ALA A 59 24.02 -19.72 -14.29
N TRP A 60 25.27 -20.05 -14.11
CA TRP A 60 25.71 -21.42 -14.04
C TRP A 60 25.39 -21.97 -12.65
N VAL A 61 24.70 -23.10 -12.63
CA VAL A 61 24.27 -23.77 -11.39
C VAL A 61 25.05 -25.07 -11.23
N ALA A 62 25.70 -25.23 -10.08
CA ALA A 62 26.43 -26.42 -9.74
C ALA A 62 26.08 -26.89 -8.31
N THR A 63 26.21 -28.19 -8.07
CA THR A 63 26.08 -28.73 -6.71
C THR A 63 27.22 -28.26 -5.82
N VAL A 64 26.94 -28.01 -4.55
CA VAL A 64 27.95 -27.67 -3.55
C VAL A 64 28.27 -28.92 -2.73
N SER A 65 29.55 -29.31 -2.73
CA SER A 65 30.10 -30.22 -1.73
C SER A 65 30.66 -29.36 -0.59
N ASP A 66 29.91 -29.16 0.47
CA ASP A 66 30.36 -28.34 1.59
C ASP A 66 30.40 -29.18 2.88
N ASP A 67 31.41 -28.94 3.70
CA ASP A 67 31.58 -29.61 5.01
C ASP A 67 30.46 -29.26 6.01
N LEU A 68 29.74 -28.18 5.77
CA LEU A 68 28.55 -27.81 6.55
C LEU A 68 27.33 -28.70 6.32
N ILE A 69 27.37 -29.53 5.25
CA ILE A 69 26.26 -30.40 4.82
C ILE A 69 26.41 -31.82 5.36
N ASN A 70 27.42 -32.09 6.16
CA ASN A 70 27.77 -33.48 6.56
C ASN A 70 26.67 -34.27 7.25
N TYR A 71 25.49 -33.70 7.51
CA TYR A 71 24.51 -34.35 8.36
C TYR A 71 23.06 -34.37 7.88
N SER A 72 22.63 -33.52 6.99
CA SER A 72 21.31 -33.61 6.35
C SER A 72 21.49 -33.76 4.84
N LYS A 73 21.56 -34.98 4.37
CA LYS A 73 21.95 -35.36 3.01
C LYS A 73 20.84 -35.18 1.98
N VAL A 74 20.31 -33.96 1.84
CA VAL A 74 19.62 -33.63 0.60
C VAL A 74 20.53 -32.68 -0.19
N TYR A 75 21.52 -33.28 -0.86
CA TYR A 75 22.51 -32.56 -1.66
C TYR A 75 21.89 -31.65 -2.75
N SER A 76 20.66 -31.93 -3.15
CA SER A 76 19.94 -31.15 -4.15
C SER A 76 19.48 -29.78 -3.67
N ASP A 77 19.40 -29.56 -2.35
CA ASP A 77 18.93 -28.29 -1.80
C ASP A 77 20.00 -27.21 -1.77
N PHE A 78 21.27 -27.61 -1.84
CA PHE A 78 22.40 -26.68 -1.78
C PHE A 78 23.09 -26.58 -3.13
N VAL A 79 23.09 -25.39 -3.70
CA VAL A 79 23.69 -25.15 -5.00
C VAL A 79 24.56 -23.90 -4.99
N ARG A 80 25.53 -23.89 -5.93
CA ARG A 80 26.35 -22.72 -6.24
C ARG A 80 25.76 -22.04 -7.44
N LEU A 81 25.59 -20.74 -7.34
CA LEU A 81 25.29 -19.85 -8.47
C LEU A 81 26.57 -19.10 -8.86
N SER A 82 26.91 -19.14 -10.13
CA SER A 82 27.97 -18.34 -10.70
C SER A 82 27.37 -17.48 -11.81
N PHE A 83 27.43 -16.15 -11.64
CA PHE A 83 26.92 -15.23 -12.64
C PHE A 83 27.95 -14.98 -13.73
N ARG A 84 27.47 -14.79 -14.95
CA ARG A 84 28.31 -14.48 -16.09
C ARG A 84 29.01 -13.14 -15.94
N ASP A 85 28.28 -12.13 -15.48
CA ASP A 85 28.81 -10.80 -15.26
C ASP A 85 29.58 -10.76 -13.94
N LEU A 86 30.89 -10.49 -14.02
CA LEU A 86 31.73 -10.33 -12.84
C LEU A 86 31.41 -9.09 -12.01
N ASP A 87 30.75 -8.11 -12.61
CA ASP A 87 30.31 -6.91 -11.92
C ASP A 87 28.96 -7.12 -11.18
N HIS A 88 28.34 -8.29 -11.31
CA HIS A 88 27.17 -8.70 -10.54
C HIS A 88 27.56 -8.88 -9.06
N LYS A 89 27.76 -7.75 -8.38
CA LYS A 89 28.30 -7.69 -7.01
C LYS A 89 27.24 -7.41 -5.95
N GLN A 90 26.01 -7.18 -6.37
CA GLN A 90 24.96 -6.68 -5.46
C GLN A 90 24.34 -7.77 -4.60
N ASN A 91 24.74 -9.02 -4.78
CA ASN A 91 24.10 -10.15 -4.14
C ASN A 91 24.75 -10.47 -2.82
N TYR A 92 23.96 -10.28 -1.81
CA TYR A 92 24.34 -10.47 -0.43
C TYR A 92 23.63 -11.69 0.16
N LYS A 93 24.15 -12.17 1.27
CA LYS A 93 23.41 -13.11 2.11
C LYS A 93 21.97 -12.62 2.31
N GLY A 94 21.03 -13.52 2.19
CA GLY A 94 19.60 -13.23 2.30
C GLY A 94 18.90 -12.84 1.00
N GLN A 95 19.62 -12.69 -0.12
CA GLN A 95 18.99 -12.48 -1.41
C GLN A 95 18.20 -13.73 -1.83
N TYR A 96 16.98 -13.55 -2.28
CA TYR A 96 16.18 -14.62 -2.87
C TYR A 96 16.37 -14.71 -4.37
N TYR A 97 16.43 -15.95 -4.81
CA TYR A 97 16.41 -16.33 -6.22
C TYR A 97 15.27 -17.30 -6.46
N LYS A 98 14.64 -17.19 -7.61
CA LYS A 98 13.63 -18.14 -8.08
C LYS A 98 14.18 -18.84 -9.31
N MET A 99 14.17 -20.17 -9.32
CA MET A 99 14.68 -20.96 -10.44
C MET A 99 13.99 -22.32 -10.51
N ALA A 100 13.86 -22.83 -11.74
CA ALA A 100 13.31 -24.15 -12.03
C ALA A 100 14.46 -25.09 -12.42
N LEU A 101 15.11 -25.74 -11.45
CA LEU A 101 16.23 -26.66 -11.72
C LEU A 101 15.76 -27.98 -12.33
N ASP A 102 14.53 -28.38 -12.11
CA ASP A 102 13.87 -29.52 -12.76
C ASP A 102 13.28 -29.18 -14.14
N GLY A 103 13.28 -27.90 -14.51
CA GLY A 103 12.72 -27.38 -15.76
C GLY A 103 11.21 -27.13 -15.73
N GLU A 104 10.52 -27.49 -14.65
CA GLU A 104 9.05 -27.40 -14.56
C GLU A 104 8.57 -26.51 -13.40
N HIS A 105 9.21 -26.61 -12.23
CA HIS A 105 8.75 -25.97 -11.00
C HIS A 105 9.73 -24.90 -10.52
N GLU A 106 9.24 -23.66 -10.46
CA GLU A 106 10.00 -22.56 -9.88
C GLU A 106 9.97 -22.64 -8.35
N GLU A 107 11.15 -22.74 -7.75
CA GLU A 107 11.33 -22.78 -6.31
C GLU A 107 12.16 -21.59 -5.83
N TYR A 108 11.93 -21.16 -4.58
CA TYR A 108 12.76 -20.14 -3.94
C TYR A 108 14.05 -20.73 -3.39
N TYR A 109 15.13 -19.98 -3.57
CA TYR A 109 16.44 -20.24 -3.00
C TYR A 109 16.91 -18.99 -2.27
N ILE A 110 17.55 -19.16 -1.11
CA ILE A 110 18.14 -18.04 -0.35
C ILE A 110 19.64 -18.12 -0.37
N CYS A 111 20.31 -17.00 -0.63
CA CYS A 111 21.75 -16.90 -0.54
C CYS A 111 22.17 -16.88 0.94
N TYR A 112 23.00 -17.85 1.34
CA TYR A 112 23.49 -17.94 2.71
C TYR A 112 24.98 -17.66 2.85
N ASP A 113 25.74 -17.72 1.74
CA ASP A 113 27.18 -17.41 1.75
C ASP A 113 27.68 -17.02 0.38
N ARG A 114 28.82 -16.37 0.36
CA ARG A 114 29.61 -16.05 -0.85
C ARG A 114 30.84 -16.92 -0.87
N MET A 115 31.11 -17.63 -1.99
CA MET A 115 32.24 -18.53 -2.08
C MET A 115 33.59 -17.83 -2.04
N ASN A 116 33.69 -16.68 -2.71
CA ASN A 116 34.92 -15.91 -2.77
C ASN A 116 34.71 -14.48 -2.31
N LYS A 117 35.47 -14.05 -1.33
CA LYS A 117 35.52 -12.64 -0.88
C LYS A 117 36.38 -11.77 -1.83
N THR A 118 36.97 -12.37 -2.84
CA THR A 118 37.79 -11.68 -3.85
C THR A 118 36.91 -11.30 -5.05
N THR A 119 37.31 -10.25 -5.74
CA THR A 119 36.54 -9.65 -6.85
C THR A 119 36.56 -10.43 -8.16
N LEU A 120 37.10 -11.65 -8.17
CA LEU A 120 37.38 -12.41 -9.39
C LEU A 120 36.22 -13.26 -9.90
N THR A 121 35.26 -13.57 -9.07
CA THR A 121 34.06 -14.37 -9.48
C THR A 121 32.84 -13.89 -8.74
N ALA A 122 31.68 -13.91 -9.41
CA ALA A 122 30.38 -13.64 -8.80
C ALA A 122 29.71 -14.98 -8.40
N ASP A 123 30.31 -15.66 -7.41
CA ASP A 123 29.89 -16.98 -6.95
C ASP A 123 29.21 -16.93 -5.60
N PHE A 124 28.02 -17.50 -5.51
CA PHE A 124 27.18 -17.51 -4.32
C PHE A 124 26.75 -18.92 -3.97
N LYS A 125 26.65 -19.20 -2.68
CA LYS A 125 26.03 -20.41 -2.14
C LYS A 125 24.59 -20.11 -1.78
N VAL A 126 23.66 -20.86 -2.36
CA VAL A 126 22.24 -20.73 -2.09
C VAL A 126 21.66 -22.07 -1.64
N VAL A 127 20.61 -22.01 -0.85
CA VAL A 127 19.89 -23.18 -0.38
C VAL A 127 18.41 -23.04 -0.71
N ARG A 128 17.78 -24.15 -1.12
CA ARG A 128 16.35 -24.20 -1.45
C ARG A 128 15.53 -23.88 -0.21
N CYS A 129 14.58 -22.99 -0.36
CA CYS A 129 13.57 -22.75 0.66
C CYS A 129 12.56 -23.90 0.62
N ASN A 130 12.69 -24.83 1.54
CA ASN A 130 11.85 -26.01 1.62
C ASN A 130 10.57 -25.81 2.43
N ASN A 131 10.38 -24.58 2.95
CA ASN A 131 9.21 -24.21 3.75
C ASN A 131 8.83 -22.74 3.59
N VAL A 132 7.65 -22.38 4.08
CA VAL A 132 7.17 -21.00 4.15
C VAL A 132 6.80 -20.72 5.60
N LEU A 133 7.46 -19.73 6.18
CA LEU A 133 7.12 -19.20 7.48
C LEU A 133 5.90 -18.30 7.34
N THR A 134 4.85 -18.56 8.12
CA THR A 134 3.60 -17.77 8.08
C THR A 134 3.26 -17.31 9.49
N TRP A 135 2.94 -16.02 9.61
CA TRP A 135 2.47 -15.42 10.88
C TRP A 135 1.59 -14.21 10.60
N ILE A 136 0.95 -13.72 11.64
CA ILE A 136 0.15 -12.51 11.59
C ILE A 136 0.90 -11.36 12.28
N ASP A 137 0.86 -10.17 11.68
CA ASP A 137 1.40 -8.95 12.30
C ASP A 137 0.35 -8.28 13.21
N GLU A 138 0.76 -7.21 13.90
CA GLU A 138 -0.11 -6.45 14.80
C GLU A 138 -1.30 -5.77 14.11
N TYR A 139 -1.26 -5.64 12.78
CA TYR A 139 -2.32 -5.03 11.96
C TYR A 139 -3.24 -6.06 11.30
N GLY A 140 -3.05 -7.35 11.55
CA GLY A 140 -3.84 -8.43 10.97
C GLY A 140 -3.39 -8.87 9.57
N ASN A 141 -2.22 -8.43 9.10
CA ASN A 141 -1.70 -8.94 7.84
C ASN A 141 -1.09 -10.32 8.01
N ILE A 142 -1.41 -11.21 7.09
CA ILE A 142 -0.75 -12.51 7.02
C ILE A 142 0.57 -12.34 6.26
N ILE A 143 1.67 -12.44 7.00
CA ILE A 143 3.02 -12.38 6.46
C ILE A 143 3.47 -13.78 6.06
N LYS A 144 4.00 -13.91 4.85
CA LYS A 144 4.58 -15.14 4.33
C LYS A 144 6.02 -14.91 3.91
N GLN A 145 6.91 -15.79 4.34
CA GLN A 145 8.33 -15.69 4.06
C GLN A 145 8.89 -17.05 3.68
N PRO A 146 9.46 -17.24 2.47
CA PRO A 146 10.16 -18.46 2.13
C PRO A 146 11.34 -18.65 3.08
N CYS A 147 11.54 -19.86 3.55
CA CYS A 147 12.63 -20.18 4.47
C CYS A 147 13.24 -21.54 4.20
N TYR A 148 14.49 -21.70 4.54
CA TYR A 148 15.10 -23.02 4.69
C TYR A 148 14.90 -23.48 6.12
N LEU A 149 14.30 -24.66 6.28
CA LEU A 149 14.16 -25.35 7.56
C LEU A 149 15.11 -26.56 7.58
N GLY A 150 16.04 -26.56 8.50
CA GLY A 150 17.04 -27.61 8.68
C GLY A 150 17.19 -28.04 10.13
N THR A 151 17.99 -29.07 10.36
CA THR A 151 18.32 -29.55 11.70
C THR A 151 19.64 -28.96 12.19
N ASP A 152 19.72 -28.61 13.48
CA ASP A 152 21.00 -28.29 14.12
C ASP A 152 21.67 -29.55 14.59
N VAL A 153 22.69 -29.95 13.86
CA VAL A 153 23.43 -31.20 14.10
C VAL A 153 24.29 -31.12 15.35
N THR A 154 24.65 -29.93 15.78
CA THR A 154 25.52 -29.80 16.96
C THR A 154 24.80 -30.22 18.26
N SER A 155 23.48 -30.25 18.25
CA SER A 155 22.68 -30.64 19.42
C SER A 155 22.43 -32.16 19.50
N THR A 156 22.62 -32.91 18.42
CA THR A 156 22.31 -34.35 18.39
C THR A 156 23.43 -35.25 18.89
N ASN A 157 24.63 -34.74 19.04
CA ASN A 157 25.79 -35.56 19.46
C ASN A 157 25.72 -36.10 20.89
N ASN A 158 24.79 -35.67 21.72
CA ASN A 158 24.66 -36.14 23.10
C ASN A 158 23.39 -36.95 23.39
N LEU A 159 22.51 -37.18 22.39
CA LEU A 159 21.18 -37.77 22.66
C LEU A 159 20.82 -38.97 21.77
N ILE A 160 21.77 -39.57 21.08
CA ILE A 160 21.55 -40.90 20.52
C ILE A 160 21.71 -41.95 21.64
N GLY A 161 20.77 -41.92 22.56
CA GLY A 161 20.51 -43.08 23.41
C GLY A 161 19.93 -44.18 22.55
N LYS A 162 20.27 -45.42 22.86
CA LYS A 162 19.93 -46.64 22.11
C LYS A 162 18.42 -46.91 21.91
N ASP A 163 17.52 -46.09 22.48
CA ASP A 163 16.12 -46.45 22.67
C ASP A 163 15.08 -45.36 22.28
N GLY A 164 15.35 -44.46 21.34
CA GLY A 164 14.28 -43.61 20.89
C GLY A 164 14.71 -42.29 20.23
N ILE A 165 13.91 -41.90 19.27
CA ILE A 165 13.94 -40.55 18.71
C ILE A 165 13.50 -39.61 19.83
N VAL A 166 14.42 -38.83 20.38
CA VAL A 166 14.07 -37.78 21.33
C VAL A 166 13.42 -36.63 20.54
N PRO A 167 12.17 -36.22 20.85
CA PRO A 167 11.44 -35.18 20.10
C PRO A 167 12.00 -33.76 20.23
N ASN A 168 13.20 -33.60 20.74
CA ASN A 168 13.84 -32.31 21.03
C ASN A 168 14.92 -31.92 20.02
N ALA A 169 14.76 -32.33 18.76
CA ALA A 169 15.64 -31.82 17.71
C ALA A 169 15.46 -30.29 17.57
N ARG A 170 16.51 -29.54 17.89
CA ARG A 170 16.58 -28.13 17.64
C ARG A 170 16.62 -27.91 16.13
N LEU A 171 15.65 -27.20 15.60
CA LEU A 171 15.59 -26.86 14.20
C LEU A 171 16.15 -25.46 13.97
N ILE A 172 16.61 -25.24 12.75
CA ILE A 172 17.13 -23.96 12.31
C ILE A 172 16.29 -23.48 11.14
N ILE A 173 15.87 -22.22 11.24
CA ILE A 173 15.26 -21.48 10.12
C ILE A 173 16.30 -20.49 9.60
N LEU A 174 16.48 -20.46 8.28
CA LEU A 174 17.27 -19.44 7.60
C LEU A 174 16.32 -18.63 6.71
N ILE A 175 16.28 -17.30 6.91
CA ILE A 175 15.41 -16.38 6.20
C ILE A 175 16.12 -15.07 5.86
N GLN A 176 15.58 -14.34 4.87
CA GLN A 176 16.00 -12.97 4.57
C GLN A 176 15.66 -12.04 5.74
N ALA A 177 16.57 -11.11 6.03
CA ALA A 177 16.32 -10.02 6.95
C ALA A 177 15.61 -8.87 6.20
N ASN A 178 14.36 -8.64 6.52
CA ASN A 178 13.56 -7.51 6.06
C ASN A 178 12.79 -6.92 7.26
N ASP A 179 11.98 -5.91 7.05
CA ASP A 179 11.31 -5.24 8.15
C ASP A 179 10.34 -6.16 8.91
N PHE A 180 9.72 -7.12 8.22
CA PHE A 180 8.84 -8.11 8.85
C PHE A 180 9.63 -9.15 9.66
N THR A 181 10.72 -9.68 9.10
CA THR A 181 11.48 -10.77 9.75
C THR A 181 12.36 -10.27 10.91
N LYS A 182 12.77 -9.00 10.89
CA LYS A 182 13.49 -8.36 12.01
C LYS A 182 12.64 -8.20 13.26
N SER A 183 11.31 -8.20 13.12
CA SER A 183 10.37 -8.15 14.26
C SER A 183 10.21 -9.48 14.98
N ILE A 184 10.72 -10.58 14.44
CA ILE A 184 10.63 -11.90 15.05
C ILE A 184 11.40 -11.92 16.39
N VAL A 185 10.69 -12.33 17.44
CA VAL A 185 11.22 -12.31 18.80
C VAL A 185 11.24 -13.70 19.45
N LYS A 186 12.02 -13.81 20.53
CA LYS A 186 12.03 -15.01 21.35
C LYS A 186 10.63 -15.32 21.89
N ASN A 187 10.29 -16.60 21.94
CA ASN A 187 8.99 -17.18 22.32
C ASN A 187 7.87 -17.02 21.29
N GLN A 188 8.06 -16.31 20.19
CA GLN A 188 7.11 -16.31 19.07
C GLN A 188 6.96 -17.73 18.55
N ARG A 189 5.74 -18.10 18.13
CA ARG A 189 5.43 -19.45 17.68
C ARG A 189 5.12 -19.46 16.20
N PHE A 190 5.51 -20.54 15.53
CA PHE A 190 5.24 -20.77 14.12
C PHE A 190 4.71 -22.19 13.91
N MET A 191 3.89 -22.36 12.91
CA MET A 191 3.38 -23.67 12.51
C MET A 191 3.93 -24.04 11.14
N PHE A 192 4.50 -25.24 11.06
CA PHE A 192 4.87 -25.89 9.81
C PHE A 192 4.02 -27.13 9.68
N GLU A 193 3.36 -27.29 8.54
CA GLU A 193 2.36 -28.31 8.33
C GLU A 193 1.23 -28.28 9.38
N HIS A 194 0.07 -28.77 9.05
CA HIS A 194 -1.20 -28.60 9.80
C HIS A 194 -1.22 -29.08 11.26
N SER A 195 -0.13 -29.56 11.80
CA SER A 195 -0.17 -30.19 13.12
C SER A 195 1.07 -29.98 13.98
N THR A 196 2.05 -29.21 13.54
CA THR A 196 3.32 -29.10 14.26
C THR A 196 3.69 -27.65 14.49
N ALA A 197 3.57 -27.22 15.74
CA ALA A 197 3.97 -25.87 16.17
C ALA A 197 5.40 -25.89 16.76
N PHE A 198 6.11 -24.79 16.55
CA PHE A 198 7.45 -24.57 17.07
C PHE A 198 7.53 -23.21 17.72
N LYS A 199 8.38 -23.07 18.71
CA LYS A 199 8.64 -21.83 19.44
C LYS A 199 10.07 -21.38 19.21
N VAL A 200 10.24 -20.07 18.98
CA VAL A 200 11.55 -19.43 18.84
C VAL A 200 12.28 -19.47 20.19
N GLU A 201 13.44 -20.09 20.18
CA GLU A 201 14.34 -20.15 21.31
C GLU A 201 15.36 -19.01 21.28
N GLU A 202 15.90 -18.77 20.08
CA GLU A 202 16.93 -17.75 19.86
C GLU A 202 16.85 -17.21 18.45
N VAL A 203 17.00 -15.91 18.31
CA VAL A 203 17.20 -15.22 17.03
C VAL A 203 18.66 -14.79 16.96
N ASN A 204 19.41 -15.44 16.06
CA ASN A 204 20.83 -15.13 15.91
C ASN A 204 21.04 -14.13 14.77
N ASN A 205 21.24 -12.88 15.17
CA ASN A 205 21.54 -11.78 14.26
C ASN A 205 23.05 -11.63 14.00
N TYR A 206 23.93 -12.44 14.64
CA TYR A 206 25.39 -12.33 14.54
C TYR A 206 26.00 -12.93 13.29
N MET A 207 25.24 -13.69 12.49
CA MET A 207 25.70 -14.15 11.17
C MET A 207 25.57 -13.08 10.09
N GLN A 208 25.41 -11.86 10.51
CA GLN A 208 25.43 -10.71 9.64
C GLN A 208 26.87 -10.50 9.15
N GLU A 209 27.14 -10.83 7.92
CA GLU A 209 28.11 -10.02 7.23
C GLU A 209 27.45 -8.66 7.10
N GLN A 210 27.87 -7.75 7.93
CA GLN A 210 27.60 -6.35 7.71
C GLN A 210 28.15 -6.06 6.30
N GLY A 211 27.27 -5.83 5.34
CA GLY A 211 27.66 -5.10 4.15
C GLY A 211 28.33 -3.81 4.61
N THR A 212 29.02 -3.13 3.74
CA THR A 212 29.63 -1.82 4.02
C THR A 212 28.68 -0.85 4.70
N ASP A 213 27.36 -1.12 4.68
CA ASP A 213 26.28 -0.28 5.17
C ASP A 213 25.68 -0.77 6.52
N GLY A 214 26.24 -1.82 7.13
CA GLY A 214 25.80 -2.34 8.41
C GLY A 214 24.44 -3.06 8.39
N GLN A 215 23.88 -3.36 7.21
CA GLN A 215 22.57 -3.98 7.10
C GLN A 215 22.61 -5.49 7.34
N VAL A 216 21.63 -5.96 8.12
CA VAL A 216 21.34 -7.40 8.30
C VAL A 216 20.72 -7.91 7.04
N THR A 217 21.26 -8.97 6.47
CA THR A 217 20.78 -9.53 5.20
C THR A 217 20.15 -10.90 5.36
N CYS A 218 20.57 -11.67 6.38
CA CYS A 218 20.08 -13.01 6.66
C CYS A 218 19.96 -13.25 8.16
N ILE A 219 18.88 -13.89 8.59
CA ILE A 219 18.59 -14.22 9.99
C ILE A 219 18.57 -15.72 10.15
N LYS A 220 19.25 -16.21 11.18
CA LYS A 220 19.21 -17.61 11.62
C LYS A 220 18.39 -17.70 12.90
N ILE A 221 17.29 -18.45 12.87
CA ILE A 221 16.39 -18.62 14.00
C ILE A 221 16.47 -20.06 14.48
N TYR A 222 16.65 -20.24 15.76
CA TYR A 222 16.59 -21.55 16.41
C TYR A 222 15.21 -21.74 17.02
N ILE A 223 14.59 -22.89 16.69
CA ILE A 223 13.24 -23.22 17.13
C ILE A 223 13.20 -24.60 17.79
N ASN A 224 12.31 -24.75 18.75
CA ASN A 224 12.01 -26.01 19.41
C ASN A 224 10.53 -26.35 19.28
N TYR A 225 10.19 -27.63 19.38
CA TYR A 225 8.81 -28.10 19.39
C TYR A 225 7.97 -27.35 20.46
N SER A 226 6.75 -27.02 20.08
CA SER A 226 5.74 -26.41 20.96
C SER A 226 4.40 -27.11 20.75
N ALA A 227 3.63 -27.26 21.82
CA ALA A 227 2.27 -27.81 21.69
C ALA A 227 1.35 -26.82 20.94
N ILE A 228 0.39 -27.38 20.22
CA ILE A 228 -0.70 -26.61 19.63
C ILE A 228 -1.62 -26.10 20.73
N THR A 229 -2.09 -24.87 20.59
CA THR A 229 -3.02 -24.22 21.50
C THR A 229 -4.37 -23.94 20.83
N PRO A 230 -5.44 -23.68 21.59
CA PRO A 230 -6.74 -23.33 21.02
C PRO A 230 -6.75 -22.03 20.18
N ASN A 231 -5.75 -21.16 20.37
CA ASN A 231 -5.60 -19.91 19.64
C ASN A 231 -4.88 -20.08 18.29
N ASP A 232 -4.47 -21.32 17.96
CA ASP A 232 -3.76 -21.57 16.72
C ASP A 232 -4.76 -21.81 15.58
N ASN A 233 -4.57 -21.15 14.45
CA ASN A 233 -5.35 -21.40 13.24
C ASN A 233 -4.64 -22.44 12.38
N ILE A 234 -5.16 -23.69 12.44
CA ILE A 234 -4.57 -24.85 11.75
C ILE A 234 -4.75 -24.72 10.22
N GLU A 235 -5.85 -24.15 9.76
CA GLU A 235 -6.14 -24.01 8.31
C GLU A 235 -5.18 -23.02 7.64
N LEU A 236 -4.81 -21.95 8.34
CA LEU A 236 -3.88 -20.94 7.85
C LEU A 236 -2.42 -21.25 8.20
N ASN A 237 -2.14 -22.29 9.00
CA ASN A 237 -0.82 -22.59 9.57
C ASN A 237 -0.24 -21.41 10.39
N ILE A 238 -1.07 -20.76 11.19
CA ILE A 238 -0.66 -19.61 12.00
C ILE A 238 -0.85 -19.94 13.48
N CYS A 239 0.24 -19.84 14.26
CA CYS A 239 0.18 -19.88 15.72
C CYS A 239 -0.27 -18.54 16.29
N ASP A 240 -0.95 -18.61 17.45
CA ASP A 240 -1.40 -17.44 18.21
C ASP A 240 -2.19 -16.46 17.32
N TYR A 241 -3.09 -17.00 16.50
CA TYR A 241 -3.90 -16.22 15.56
C TYR A 241 -4.87 -15.30 16.31
N TYR A 242 -5.00 -14.10 15.81
CA TYR A 242 -6.01 -13.15 16.26
C TYR A 242 -6.54 -12.35 15.06
N ASP A 243 -7.82 -12.02 15.10
CA ASP A 243 -8.40 -11.10 14.13
C ASP A 243 -8.12 -9.67 14.60
N ALA A 244 -7.38 -8.92 13.81
CA ALA A 244 -7.26 -7.49 14.03
C ALA A 244 -8.46 -6.82 13.32
N ASP A 245 -9.49 -6.46 14.11
CA ASP A 245 -10.73 -5.86 13.61
C ASP A 245 -10.56 -4.36 13.32
N TYR A 246 -9.64 -4.05 12.40
CA TYR A 246 -9.57 -2.71 11.86
C TYR A 246 -10.66 -2.49 10.82
N THR A 247 -11.36 -1.39 10.94
CA THR A 247 -12.31 -0.92 9.95
C THR A 247 -11.98 0.51 9.56
N ILE A 248 -12.18 0.85 8.31
CA ILE A 248 -12.05 2.20 7.80
C ILE A 248 -13.37 2.63 7.18
N LYS A 249 -13.76 3.87 7.41
CA LYS A 249 -14.97 4.44 6.82
C LYS A 249 -14.68 5.84 6.32
N ILE A 250 -15.02 6.09 5.07
CA ILE A 250 -15.06 7.43 4.49
C ILE A 250 -16.23 8.19 5.09
N ASN A 251 -15.98 9.41 5.59
CA ASN A 251 -16.98 10.18 6.36
C ASN A 251 -18.01 10.87 5.49
N GLN A 252 -17.74 11.03 4.20
CA GLN A 252 -18.65 11.64 3.24
C GLN A 252 -19.73 10.65 2.79
N GLU A 253 -20.84 11.18 2.28
CA GLU A 253 -21.90 10.37 1.72
C GLU A 253 -21.45 9.63 0.45
N ASN A 254 -21.93 8.41 0.27
CA ASN A 254 -21.71 7.66 -0.96
C ASN A 254 -22.34 8.40 -2.16
N ASN A 255 -21.68 8.36 -3.33
CA ASN A 255 -22.11 9.00 -4.57
C ASN A 255 -22.05 10.55 -4.53
N ILE A 256 -20.84 11.07 -4.49
CA ILE A 256 -20.60 12.50 -4.65
C ILE A 256 -20.81 12.89 -6.12
N LYS A 257 -21.64 13.92 -6.36
CA LYS A 257 -21.88 14.47 -7.69
C LYS A 257 -21.29 15.87 -7.75
N GLN A 258 -20.33 16.10 -8.62
CA GLN A 258 -19.62 17.39 -8.71
C GLN A 258 -19.31 17.77 -10.16
N VAL A 259 -19.16 19.06 -10.38
CA VAL A 259 -18.83 19.62 -11.69
C VAL A 259 -17.31 19.61 -11.92
N THR A 260 -16.90 19.66 -13.19
CA THR A 260 -15.50 19.80 -13.59
C THR A 260 -14.86 21.02 -12.93
N GLY A 261 -13.62 20.88 -12.45
CA GLY A 261 -12.87 21.92 -11.75
C GLY A 261 -13.21 22.06 -10.27
N PHE A 262 -14.15 21.28 -9.74
CA PHE A 262 -14.43 21.27 -8.30
C PHE A 262 -13.27 20.64 -7.53
N THR A 263 -12.91 21.23 -6.41
CA THR A 263 -11.93 20.68 -5.45
C THR A 263 -12.59 20.47 -4.09
N GLY A 264 -12.26 19.39 -3.44
CA GLY A 264 -12.78 19.07 -2.11
C GLY A 264 -11.81 18.19 -1.33
N THR A 265 -12.17 17.85 -0.11
CA THR A 265 -11.37 16.98 0.76
C THR A 265 -12.23 15.83 1.28
N LEU A 266 -11.77 14.61 1.09
CA LEU A 266 -12.31 13.42 1.71
C LEU A 266 -11.60 13.17 3.04
N THR A 267 -12.34 12.69 4.01
CA THR A 267 -11.79 12.27 5.31
C THR A 267 -12.25 10.85 5.62
N ALA A 268 -11.43 10.11 6.35
CA ALA A 268 -11.77 8.75 6.78
C ALA A 268 -11.57 8.60 8.28
N THR A 269 -12.35 7.72 8.89
CA THR A 269 -12.22 7.33 10.29
C THR A 269 -11.80 5.89 10.37
N VAL A 270 -10.68 5.63 11.06
CA VAL A 270 -10.17 4.28 11.33
C VAL A 270 -10.61 3.87 12.72
N LYS A 271 -11.10 2.64 12.85
CA LYS A 271 -11.44 2.03 14.14
C LYS A 271 -10.77 0.69 14.30
N ASN A 272 -10.36 0.38 15.52
CA ASN A 272 -10.01 -0.97 15.95
C ASN A 272 -11.14 -1.45 16.85
N ILE A 273 -11.92 -2.42 16.39
CA ILE A 273 -13.21 -2.83 16.96
C ILE A 273 -14.13 -1.60 16.99
N ASP A 274 -14.37 -1.01 18.16
CA ASP A 274 -15.22 0.17 18.34
C ASP A 274 -14.44 1.46 18.68
N THR A 275 -13.13 1.37 18.88
CA THR A 275 -12.28 2.50 19.31
C THR A 275 -11.67 3.20 18.10
N VAL A 276 -11.86 4.53 18.01
CA VAL A 276 -11.21 5.34 16.97
C VAL A 276 -9.71 5.40 17.21
N VAL A 277 -8.94 5.17 16.16
CA VAL A 277 -7.47 5.23 16.16
C VAL A 277 -7.04 6.38 15.27
N GLU A 278 -6.37 7.38 15.87
CA GLU A 278 -5.98 8.62 15.17
C GLU A 278 -4.57 8.56 14.57
N ASP A 279 -3.70 7.67 15.07
CA ASP A 279 -2.28 7.63 14.69
C ASP A 279 -1.98 6.80 13.44
N LEU A 280 -2.97 6.18 12.82
CA LEU A 280 -2.78 5.34 11.64
C LEU A 280 -2.98 6.14 10.35
N GLN A 281 -1.98 6.07 9.48
CA GLN A 281 -2.04 6.71 8.18
C GLN A 281 -2.92 5.94 7.20
N VAL A 282 -3.60 6.69 6.35
CA VAL A 282 -4.43 6.17 5.27
C VAL A 282 -3.91 6.63 3.92
N ASN A 283 -4.08 5.79 2.92
CA ASN A 283 -3.72 6.10 1.54
C ASN A 283 -4.97 6.21 0.68
N TRP A 284 -4.95 7.18 -0.22
CA TRP A 284 -6.05 7.45 -1.14
C TRP A 284 -5.66 7.11 -2.58
N TYR A 285 -6.57 6.48 -3.30
CA TYR A 285 -6.38 6.10 -4.71
C TYR A 285 -7.64 6.38 -5.51
N SER A 286 -7.49 6.90 -6.72
CA SER A 286 -8.57 7.01 -7.70
C SER A 286 -8.46 5.85 -8.69
N SER A 287 -9.59 5.27 -9.06
CA SER A 287 -9.66 4.26 -10.13
C SER A 287 -9.38 4.88 -11.52
N ASP A 288 -9.61 6.19 -11.67
CA ASP A 288 -9.38 6.91 -12.91
C ASP A 288 -8.94 8.36 -12.63
N ASN A 289 -7.64 8.61 -12.74
CA ASN A 289 -7.05 9.93 -12.54
C ASN A 289 -7.38 10.93 -13.68
N THR A 290 -8.01 10.49 -14.76
CA THR A 290 -8.52 11.40 -15.82
C THR A 290 -9.90 11.94 -15.48
N VAL A 291 -10.59 11.35 -14.53
CA VAL A 291 -11.89 11.78 -14.01
C VAL A 291 -11.74 12.49 -12.68
N VAL A 292 -11.05 11.88 -11.72
CA VAL A 292 -10.81 12.43 -10.37
C VAL A 292 -9.36 12.22 -9.99
N LYS A 293 -8.63 13.30 -9.71
CA LYS A 293 -7.32 13.25 -9.07
C LYS A 293 -7.48 13.37 -7.57
N ILE A 294 -6.70 12.60 -6.81
CA ILE A 294 -6.67 12.67 -5.34
C ILE A 294 -5.22 12.62 -4.84
N ASP A 295 -4.91 13.38 -3.81
CA ASP A 295 -3.60 13.38 -3.16
C ASP A 295 -3.57 12.51 -1.88
N GLU A 296 -2.39 12.42 -1.26
CA GLU A 296 -2.14 11.65 -0.03
C GLU A 296 -2.98 12.13 1.17
N ASN A 297 -3.42 13.39 1.15
CA ASN A 297 -4.21 14.01 2.23
C ASN A 297 -5.72 13.90 2.00
N GLY A 298 -6.14 13.23 0.91
CA GLY A 298 -7.55 13.11 0.55
C GLY A 298 -8.12 14.34 -0.17
N ASN A 299 -7.30 15.31 -0.58
CA ASN A 299 -7.77 16.42 -1.41
C ASN A 299 -7.96 15.92 -2.83
N TYR A 300 -9.14 16.14 -3.38
CA TYR A 300 -9.47 15.70 -4.72
C TYR A 300 -9.88 16.86 -5.63
N GLU A 301 -9.65 16.65 -6.92
CA GLU A 301 -10.02 17.57 -8.00
C GLU A 301 -10.76 16.79 -9.09
N ILE A 302 -11.89 17.32 -9.53
CA ILE A 302 -12.62 16.78 -10.68
C ILE A 302 -11.98 17.33 -11.95
N VAL A 303 -11.30 16.47 -12.69
CA VAL A 303 -10.61 16.81 -13.95
C VAL A 303 -11.39 16.35 -15.19
N GLY A 304 -12.27 15.37 -15.04
CA GLY A 304 -13.14 14.90 -16.12
C GLY A 304 -14.11 15.97 -16.59
N ASP A 305 -14.32 16.07 -17.88
CA ASP A 305 -15.17 17.09 -18.54
C ASP A 305 -16.49 16.50 -19.11
N ILE A 306 -16.62 15.18 -19.09
CA ILE A 306 -17.79 14.48 -19.65
C ILE A 306 -18.75 14.12 -18.51
N ALA A 307 -19.95 14.70 -18.54
CA ALA A 307 -21.02 14.37 -17.59
C ALA A 307 -21.40 12.88 -17.68
N GLY A 308 -21.58 12.26 -16.50
CA GLY A 308 -21.82 10.83 -16.36
C GLY A 308 -20.57 9.98 -16.19
N ASN A 309 -19.36 10.53 -16.41
CA ASN A 309 -18.13 9.82 -16.06
C ASN A 309 -18.03 9.63 -14.56
N LYS A 310 -17.52 8.47 -14.16
CA LYS A 310 -17.43 8.07 -12.76
C LYS A 310 -16.03 7.59 -12.43
N ALA A 311 -15.58 7.92 -11.24
CA ALA A 311 -14.39 7.32 -10.64
C ALA A 311 -14.71 6.82 -9.24
N VAL A 312 -14.12 5.68 -8.88
CA VAL A 312 -14.18 5.14 -7.53
C VAL A 312 -12.92 5.58 -6.79
N VAL A 313 -13.09 6.34 -5.74
CA VAL A 313 -12.00 6.68 -4.82
C VAL A 313 -11.97 5.65 -3.70
N THR A 314 -10.81 5.06 -3.50
CA THR A 314 -10.54 4.08 -2.45
C THR A 314 -9.66 4.69 -1.37
N CYS A 315 -10.07 4.56 -0.12
CA CYS A 315 -9.26 4.83 1.05
C CYS A 315 -8.85 3.51 1.69
N CYS A 316 -7.58 3.28 1.93
CA CYS A 316 -7.12 2.08 2.62
C CYS A 316 -6.11 2.42 3.71
N LEU A 317 -6.01 1.53 4.70
CA LEU A 317 -5.03 1.65 5.77
C LEU A 317 -3.62 1.39 5.21
N ASP A 318 -2.64 2.25 5.51
CA ASP A 318 -1.28 2.10 4.99
C ASP A 318 -0.64 0.77 5.43
N VAL A 319 -0.81 0.43 6.70
CA VAL A 319 -0.25 -0.78 7.32
C VAL A 319 -1.02 -2.07 6.96
N ASN A 320 -2.27 -1.98 6.50
CA ASN A 320 -3.05 -3.13 6.02
C ASN A 320 -3.99 -2.73 4.87
N LYS A 321 -3.53 -2.88 3.64
CA LYS A 321 -4.27 -2.48 2.43
C LYS A 321 -5.55 -3.27 2.16
N ASN A 322 -5.80 -4.36 2.90
CA ASN A 322 -7.06 -5.10 2.81
C ASN A 322 -8.19 -4.38 3.55
N VAL A 323 -7.85 -3.56 4.57
CA VAL A 323 -8.79 -2.70 5.27
C VAL A 323 -8.98 -1.44 4.45
N LYS A 324 -10.12 -1.35 3.75
CA LYS A 324 -10.42 -0.27 2.80
C LYS A 324 -11.90 0.05 2.76
N ASP A 325 -12.20 1.29 2.36
CA ASP A 325 -13.53 1.75 2.00
C ASP A 325 -13.50 2.50 0.68
N THR A 326 -14.64 2.63 0.02
CA THR A 326 -14.73 3.21 -1.33
C THR A 326 -15.90 4.16 -1.44
N ILE A 327 -15.72 5.22 -2.22
CA ILE A 327 -16.76 6.18 -2.58
C ILE A 327 -16.77 6.41 -4.09
N GLU A 328 -17.96 6.49 -4.69
CA GLU A 328 -18.12 6.84 -6.09
C GLU A 328 -18.27 8.35 -6.25
N ILE A 329 -17.55 8.94 -7.21
CA ILE A 329 -17.65 10.33 -7.60
C ILE A 329 -18.06 10.39 -9.07
N GLU A 330 -19.18 11.06 -9.34
CA GLU A 330 -19.76 11.23 -10.67
C GLU A 330 -19.59 12.70 -11.13
N VAL A 331 -19.06 12.87 -12.33
CA VAL A 331 -18.99 14.16 -12.99
C VAL A 331 -20.39 14.54 -13.49
N VAL A 332 -20.91 15.67 -13.03
CA VAL A 332 -22.14 16.24 -13.57
C VAL A 332 -21.83 17.44 -14.46
N SER A 333 -22.64 17.64 -15.49
CA SER A 333 -22.48 18.84 -16.29
C SER A 333 -22.73 20.05 -15.38
N SER A 334 -21.84 21.04 -15.45
CA SER A 334 -22.18 22.38 -15.05
C SER A 334 -23.25 22.86 -16.05
N VAL A 335 -24.50 22.55 -15.78
CA VAL A 335 -25.55 23.35 -16.37
C VAL A 335 -25.32 24.72 -15.76
N VAL A 336 -24.66 25.59 -16.46
CA VAL A 336 -24.82 27.02 -16.26
C VAL A 336 -26.28 27.27 -16.63
N THR A 337 -27.16 27.02 -15.71
CA THR A 337 -28.54 27.44 -15.84
C THR A 337 -28.45 28.94 -15.73
N ASN A 338 -28.63 29.66 -16.83
CA ASN A 338 -28.89 31.10 -16.82
C ASN A 338 -30.25 31.40 -16.14
N LYS A 339 -30.63 30.55 -15.19
CA LYS A 339 -31.82 30.68 -14.41
C LYS A 339 -31.67 31.81 -13.43
N VAL A 340 -32.59 32.74 -13.47
CA VAL A 340 -32.63 33.92 -12.61
C VAL A 340 -33.98 33.97 -11.90
N ILE A 341 -33.95 34.18 -10.60
CA ILE A 341 -35.17 34.44 -9.81
C ILE A 341 -35.56 35.89 -10.02
N VAL A 342 -36.76 36.12 -10.52
CA VAL A 342 -37.35 37.46 -10.64
C VAL A 342 -38.48 37.59 -9.62
N VAL A 343 -38.36 38.59 -8.75
CA VAL A 343 -39.32 38.90 -7.70
C VAL A 343 -39.99 40.23 -8.04
N ASN A 344 -41.29 40.30 -8.08
CA ASN A 344 -42.02 41.53 -8.33
C ASN A 344 -43.05 41.78 -7.20
N PRO A 345 -43.01 42.94 -6.54
CA PRO A 345 -42.10 44.07 -6.72
C PRO A 345 -40.67 43.74 -6.27
N ASP A 346 -39.70 44.25 -7.03
CA ASP A 346 -38.27 44.18 -6.70
C ASP A 346 -37.86 45.41 -5.88
N ASN A 347 -36.68 45.33 -5.27
CA ASN A 347 -35.98 46.46 -4.64
C ASN A 347 -36.79 47.28 -3.62
N ILE A 348 -37.59 46.59 -2.78
CA ILE A 348 -38.26 47.26 -1.68
C ILE A 348 -37.25 47.48 -0.55
N GLN A 349 -37.00 48.75 -0.23
CA GLN A 349 -36.01 49.15 0.78
C GLN A 349 -36.64 49.48 2.15
N LEU A 350 -37.94 49.84 2.18
CA LEU A 350 -38.60 50.30 3.37
C LEU A 350 -40.08 49.94 3.40
N LEU A 351 -40.56 49.42 4.55
CA LEU A 351 -41.94 49.11 4.82
C LEU A 351 -42.36 49.68 6.17
N LYS A 352 -43.65 50.15 6.25
CA LYS A 352 -44.27 50.61 7.48
C LYS A 352 -45.02 49.49 8.18
N GLU A 353 -45.24 49.70 9.47
CA GLU A 353 -46.11 48.85 10.24
C GLU A 353 -47.52 48.83 9.58
N ARG A 354 -48.14 47.66 9.46
CA ARG A 354 -49.40 47.34 8.76
C ARG A 354 -49.32 47.26 7.23
N ASP A 355 -48.19 47.53 6.63
CA ASP A 355 -48.02 47.32 5.19
C ASP A 355 -48.20 45.85 4.83
N LYS A 356 -48.79 45.63 3.66
CA LYS A 356 -49.03 44.30 3.07
C LYS A 356 -48.51 44.33 1.64
N ILE A 357 -47.63 43.42 1.32
CA ILE A 357 -47.07 43.28 -0.02
C ILE A 357 -47.22 41.82 -0.49
N ASN A 358 -47.62 41.70 -1.75
CA ASN A 358 -47.60 40.42 -2.44
C ASN A 358 -46.43 40.42 -3.40
N PHE A 359 -45.54 39.43 -3.23
CA PHE A 359 -44.44 39.16 -4.15
C PHE A 359 -44.89 38.07 -5.13
N VAL A 360 -44.77 38.36 -6.40
CA VAL A 360 -44.84 37.32 -7.47
C VAL A 360 -43.43 36.90 -7.78
N CYS A 361 -43.19 35.60 -7.70
CA CYS A 361 -41.85 35.01 -7.85
C CYS A 361 -41.87 34.05 -9.05
N ASN A 362 -41.02 34.29 -10.02
CA ASN A 362 -40.84 33.40 -11.17
C ASN A 362 -39.37 33.10 -11.37
N VAL A 363 -39.09 31.91 -11.86
CA VAL A 363 -37.74 31.54 -12.36
C VAL A 363 -37.73 31.69 -13.86
N TYR A 364 -36.76 32.40 -14.40
CA TYR A 364 -36.55 32.55 -15.83
C TYR A 364 -35.27 31.84 -16.24
N ASN A 365 -35.30 31.15 -17.38
CA ASN A 365 -34.14 30.64 -18.08
C ASN A 365 -34.16 31.13 -19.51
N GLU A 366 -33.16 31.86 -19.93
CA GLU A 366 -33.09 32.48 -21.28
C GLU A 366 -34.32 33.29 -21.67
N GLY A 367 -34.98 33.91 -20.69
CA GLY A 367 -36.16 34.73 -20.90
C GLY A 367 -37.50 34.00 -20.84
N GLU A 368 -37.52 32.69 -20.71
CA GLU A 368 -38.73 31.89 -20.56
C GLU A 368 -38.99 31.52 -19.10
N VAL A 369 -40.26 31.56 -18.68
CA VAL A 369 -40.67 31.18 -17.30
C VAL A 369 -40.59 29.69 -17.14
N GLN A 370 -39.88 29.28 -16.08
CA GLN A 370 -39.70 27.89 -15.70
C GLN A 370 -40.73 27.46 -14.60
N PRO A 371 -41.12 26.18 -14.53
CA PRO A 371 -42.04 25.69 -13.53
C PRO A 371 -41.44 25.53 -12.14
N ASP A 372 -40.22 26.00 -11.91
CA ASP A 372 -39.46 25.81 -10.66
C ASP A 372 -40.13 26.57 -9.53
N MET A 373 -40.27 25.91 -8.36
CA MET A 373 -40.85 26.51 -7.16
C MET A 373 -39.78 27.38 -6.47
N VAL A 374 -40.14 28.64 -6.26
CA VAL A 374 -39.34 29.56 -5.45
C VAL A 374 -39.72 29.43 -4.00
N THR A 375 -38.75 29.23 -3.11
CA THR A 375 -38.91 29.28 -1.65
C THR A 375 -38.50 30.66 -1.12
N CYS A 376 -39.15 31.16 -0.08
CA CYS A 376 -38.77 32.41 0.54
C CYS A 376 -38.66 32.25 2.06
N VAL A 377 -37.53 32.70 2.60
CA VAL A 377 -37.29 32.67 4.06
C VAL A 377 -36.93 34.09 4.52
N GLY A 378 -37.59 34.50 5.62
CA GLY A 378 -37.26 35.75 6.28
C GLY A 378 -36.28 35.57 7.43
N SER A 379 -35.31 36.51 7.56
CA SER A 379 -34.33 36.50 8.65
C SER A 379 -33.99 37.92 9.10
N GLY A 380 -33.19 38.05 10.16
CA GLY A 380 -32.73 39.37 10.66
C GLY A 380 -33.66 40.04 11.66
N VAL A 381 -34.96 39.65 11.73
CA VAL A 381 -35.95 40.18 12.66
C VAL A 381 -36.74 39.08 13.31
N PRO A 382 -37.31 39.27 14.55
CA PRO A 382 -38.12 38.25 15.20
C PRO A 382 -39.43 37.98 14.45
N ASP A 383 -39.96 36.74 14.51
CA ASP A 383 -41.17 36.31 13.80
C ASP A 383 -42.42 37.10 14.17
N ASN A 384 -42.48 37.72 15.33
CA ASN A 384 -43.60 38.57 15.72
C ASN A 384 -43.61 39.96 15.05
N CYS A 385 -42.60 40.29 14.27
CA CYS A 385 -42.51 41.55 13.53
C CYS A 385 -43.12 41.48 12.13
N TYR A 386 -43.26 40.30 11.58
CA TYR A 386 -43.84 40.08 10.25
C TYR A 386 -44.54 38.74 10.15
N THR A 387 -45.35 38.58 9.14
CA THR A 387 -45.90 37.27 8.71
C THR A 387 -45.61 37.14 7.22
N LEU A 388 -44.96 36.00 6.85
CA LEU A 388 -44.73 35.60 5.47
C LEU A 388 -45.60 34.40 5.16
N THR A 389 -46.50 34.51 4.16
CA THR A 389 -47.47 33.46 3.80
C THR A 389 -47.25 33.09 2.34
N THR A 390 -47.14 31.78 2.04
CA THR A 390 -47.06 31.29 0.66
C THR A 390 -48.39 31.50 -0.07
N GLN A 391 -48.30 31.89 -1.32
CA GLN A 391 -49.43 32.05 -2.25
C GLN A 391 -49.18 31.24 -3.53
N PRO A 392 -50.18 30.99 -4.38
CA PRO A 392 -50.03 30.19 -5.58
C PRO A 392 -48.87 30.59 -6.50
N ASN A 393 -48.56 31.92 -6.59
CA ASN A 393 -47.53 32.45 -7.46
C ASN A 393 -46.49 33.30 -6.70
N GLY A 394 -46.25 33.02 -5.41
CA GLY A 394 -45.26 33.77 -4.65
C GLY A 394 -45.57 33.86 -3.15
N TYR A 395 -45.40 35.06 -2.56
CA TYR A 395 -45.43 35.25 -1.13
C TYR A 395 -46.19 36.56 -0.74
N LYS A 396 -46.91 36.48 0.35
CA LYS A 396 -47.51 37.66 0.97
C LYS A 396 -46.79 37.98 2.27
N LEU A 397 -46.25 39.19 2.35
CA LEU A 397 -45.61 39.75 3.52
C LEU A 397 -46.54 40.76 4.21
N ILE A 398 -46.70 40.63 5.53
CA ILE A 398 -47.44 41.57 6.38
C ILE A 398 -46.48 42.04 7.49
N ILE A 399 -46.35 43.33 7.68
CA ILE A 399 -45.52 43.91 8.73
C ILE A 399 -46.36 44.23 9.94
N HIS A 400 -45.98 43.75 11.12
CA HIS A 400 -46.70 43.93 12.39
C HIS A 400 -46.08 45.00 13.28
N LYS A 401 -44.74 45.09 13.27
CA LYS A 401 -43.99 45.99 14.15
C LYS A 401 -42.72 46.48 13.49
N LYS A 402 -42.32 47.71 13.89
CA LYS A 402 -40.98 48.22 13.54
C LYS A 402 -39.87 47.42 14.25
N TYR A 403 -38.73 47.36 13.61
CA TYR A 403 -37.53 46.74 14.21
C TYR A 403 -36.28 47.48 13.76
N ASN A 404 -35.22 47.48 14.61
CA ASN A 404 -34.00 48.29 14.36
C ASN A 404 -33.07 47.64 13.34
N LYS A 405 -33.21 46.34 13.07
CA LYS A 405 -32.45 45.62 12.01
C LYS A 405 -33.35 45.43 10.81
N PRO A 406 -32.78 45.34 9.60
CA PRO A 406 -33.58 45.06 8.41
C PRO A 406 -34.11 43.62 8.40
N LEU A 407 -35.30 43.42 7.84
CA LEU A 407 -35.80 42.13 7.45
C LEU A 407 -35.07 41.73 6.15
N VAL A 408 -34.43 40.59 6.16
CA VAL A 408 -33.79 40.01 4.99
C VAL A 408 -34.66 38.86 4.47
N LEU A 409 -35.21 39.03 3.26
CA LEU A 409 -35.90 37.97 2.52
C LEU A 409 -34.94 37.30 1.57
N THR A 410 -34.76 36.00 1.67
CA THR A 410 -33.97 35.18 0.74
C THR A 410 -34.92 34.34 -0.08
N PHE A 411 -34.93 34.55 -1.38
CA PHE A 411 -35.68 33.74 -2.34
C PHE A 411 -34.74 32.75 -3.01
N SER A 412 -35.03 31.49 -2.91
CA SER A 412 -34.18 30.40 -3.42
C SER A 412 -34.99 29.46 -4.34
N ALA A 413 -34.37 29.02 -5.41
CA ALA A 413 -34.93 27.98 -6.29
C ALA A 413 -33.82 27.02 -6.75
N SER A 414 -34.18 25.82 -7.22
CA SER A 414 -33.25 24.84 -7.73
C SER A 414 -32.40 25.43 -8.87
N ASP A 415 -31.09 25.27 -8.76
CA ASP A 415 -30.09 25.69 -9.78
C ASP A 415 -30.11 27.20 -10.08
N CYS A 416 -30.50 28.03 -9.13
CA CYS A 416 -30.49 29.49 -9.23
C CYS A 416 -29.62 30.11 -8.14
N ALA A 417 -29.03 31.25 -8.42
CA ALA A 417 -28.48 32.11 -7.37
C ALA A 417 -29.63 32.68 -6.53
N ASP A 418 -29.46 32.72 -5.21
CA ASP A 418 -30.43 33.32 -4.31
C ASP A 418 -30.66 34.80 -4.61
N TYR A 419 -31.93 35.22 -4.63
CA TYR A 419 -32.29 36.64 -4.67
C TYR A 419 -32.52 37.15 -3.26
N ILE A 420 -31.74 38.14 -2.82
CA ILE A 420 -31.76 38.64 -1.45
C ILE A 420 -32.30 40.08 -1.44
N MET A 421 -33.34 40.33 -0.64
CA MET A 421 -33.93 41.63 -0.45
C MET A 421 -33.84 42.06 1.01
N SER A 422 -33.29 43.22 1.29
CA SER A 422 -33.13 43.79 2.64
C SER A 422 -34.10 44.95 2.85
N ILE A 423 -35.04 44.83 3.79
CA ILE A 423 -36.15 45.75 4.00
C ILE A 423 -36.07 46.36 5.39
N LYS A 424 -35.99 47.69 5.48
CA LYS A 424 -36.06 48.42 6.74
C LYS A 424 -37.49 48.55 7.22
N LEU A 425 -37.78 48.14 8.48
CA LEU A 425 -39.11 48.23 9.09
C LEU A 425 -39.24 49.47 9.94
N ILE A 426 -40.20 50.35 9.61
CA ILE A 426 -40.46 51.58 10.36
C ILE A 426 -41.87 51.55 11.00
N GLY A 427 -42.08 52.38 12.04
CA GLY A 427 -43.39 52.52 12.69
C GLY A 427 -44.35 53.43 11.88
N LEU A 428 -45.64 53.33 12.23
CA LEU A 428 -46.60 54.33 11.82
C LEU A 428 -46.22 55.66 12.47
N LEU A 429 -46.14 56.71 11.69
CA LEU A 429 -45.98 58.09 12.19
C LEU A 429 -47.27 58.55 12.89
#